data_a8b43d15457b29f521f308a2405e0564
#
_entry.id   a8b43d15457b29f521f308a2405e0564
#
_cell.length_a   1.000
_cell.length_b   1.000
_cell.length_c   1.000
_cell.angle_alpha   90.00
_cell.angle_beta   90.00
_cell.angle_gamma   90.00
#
_symmetry.space_group_name_H-M   'P 1'
#
loop_
_entity.id
_entity.type
_entity.pdbx_description
1 polymer ?
#
loop_
_entity_poly.entity_id
_entity_poly.type
_entity_poly.pdbx_seq_one_letter_code
_entity_poly.pdbx_strand_id
1 'polypeptide(L)'
;MKEKILFPPIEPSEKGFLQVSKIHSIYWERSGNPNGKKILVIHGGPGGGSQPRYRRYFNPEKFDIIQFDQRGCGSSRPFSELRENTTGDLVNDIEKLRAHLKIDSWHLFGGSWGSTLALIYAIKNPSRVISM
;
A
#
# COMPACT_ATOMS: atom_id res chain seq x y z
N MET A 1 7.84 3.01 -32.90
CA MET A 1 7.30 4.03 -31.99
C MET A 1 6.99 3.44 -30.64
N LYS A 2 7.24 4.18 -29.65
CA LYS A 2 7.05 3.69 -28.31
C LYS A 2 5.96 4.48 -27.59
N GLU A 3 4.99 3.80 -27.08
CA GLU A 3 3.93 4.43 -26.32
C GLU A 3 4.34 4.63 -24.89
N LYS A 4 3.90 5.74 -24.34
CA LYS A 4 4.06 6.00 -22.92
C LYS A 4 2.81 5.55 -22.21
N ILE A 5 2.89 4.37 -21.62
CA ILE A 5 1.77 3.82 -20.89
C ILE A 5 1.89 4.05 -19.39
N LEU A 6 3.00 4.57 -18.94
CA LEU A 6 3.23 4.89 -17.53
C LEU A 6 3.52 6.39 -17.40
N PHE A 7 3.12 6.95 -16.27
CA PHE A 7 3.47 8.32 -15.95
C PHE A 7 4.97 8.42 -15.63
N PRO A 8 5.57 9.61 -15.73
CA PRO A 8 6.99 9.75 -15.41
C PRO A 8 7.32 9.31 -14.00
N PRO A 9 8.56 8.86 -13.75
CA PRO A 9 8.97 8.47 -12.39
C PRO A 9 8.88 9.65 -11.44
N ILE A 10 8.44 9.37 -10.21
CA ILE A 10 8.38 10.33 -9.13
C ILE A 10 8.93 9.72 -7.86
N GLU A 11 9.39 10.57 -6.95
CA GLU A 11 9.87 10.16 -5.65
C GLU A 11 8.77 10.35 -4.61
N PRO A 12 8.81 9.60 -3.50
CA PRO A 12 7.84 9.82 -2.43
C PRO A 12 8.08 11.19 -1.78
N SER A 13 6.99 11.89 -1.51
CA SER A 13 7.03 13.14 -0.78
C SER A 13 7.06 12.90 0.73
N GLU A 14 6.62 11.73 1.16
CA GLU A 14 6.56 11.36 2.57
C GLU A 14 6.77 9.86 2.69
N LYS A 15 7.50 9.43 3.71
CA LYS A 15 7.73 8.01 3.97
C LYS A 15 8.08 7.81 5.43
N GLY A 16 7.91 6.58 5.90
CA GLY A 16 8.23 6.27 7.28
C GLY A 16 7.98 4.81 7.61
N PHE A 17 8.07 4.51 8.89
CA PHE A 17 7.74 3.20 9.42
C PHE A 17 6.59 3.33 10.40
N LEU A 18 5.67 2.38 10.37
CA LEU A 18 4.56 2.29 11.30
C LEU A 18 4.71 0.99 12.07
N GLN A 19 4.84 1.09 13.40
CA GLN A 19 4.88 -0.10 14.22
C GLN A 19 3.46 -0.64 14.35
N VAL A 20 3.26 -1.88 13.91
CA VAL A 20 1.94 -2.51 13.85
C VAL A 20 1.79 -3.63 14.86
N SER A 21 2.91 -4.11 15.43
CA SER A 21 2.90 -5.11 16.51
C SER A 21 4.20 -4.96 17.30
N LYS A 22 4.38 -5.83 18.32
CA LYS A 22 5.62 -5.79 19.10
C LYS A 22 6.85 -6.11 18.25
N ILE A 23 6.70 -6.93 17.22
CA ILE A 23 7.83 -7.37 16.40
C ILE A 23 7.85 -6.78 15.00
N HIS A 24 6.75 -6.20 14.51
CA HIS A 24 6.68 -5.73 13.12
C HIS A 24 6.52 -4.22 13.02
N SER A 25 7.32 -3.63 12.14
CA SER A 25 7.13 -2.25 11.64
C SER A 25 7.05 -2.32 10.14
N ILE A 26 6.00 -1.73 9.56
CA ILE A 26 5.83 -1.71 8.11
C ILE A 26 6.34 -0.39 7.54
N TYR A 27 7.04 -0.50 6.40
CA TYR A 27 7.45 0.67 5.63
C TYR A 27 6.27 1.15 4.80
N TRP A 28 6.08 2.47 4.76
CA TRP A 28 5.07 3.08 3.89
C TRP A 28 5.64 4.33 3.24
N GLU A 29 5.05 4.70 2.13
CA GLU A 29 5.40 5.93 1.43
C GLU A 29 4.16 6.50 0.76
N ARG A 30 4.24 7.78 0.47
CA ARG A 30 3.15 8.48 -0.20
C ARG A 30 3.77 9.41 -1.25
N SER A 31 3.15 9.51 -2.42
CA SER A 31 3.66 10.29 -3.53
C SER A 31 2.48 10.88 -4.31
N GLY A 32 2.78 11.88 -5.16
CA GLY A 32 1.77 12.55 -5.96
C GLY A 32 1.13 13.71 -5.22
N ASN A 33 -0.17 13.91 -5.46
CA ASN A 33 -0.92 15.04 -4.93
C ASN A 33 -1.54 14.70 -3.57
N PRO A 34 -1.09 15.31 -2.47
CA PRO A 34 -1.65 15.00 -1.15
C PRO A 34 -3.13 15.37 -1.01
N ASN A 35 -3.64 16.21 -1.89
CA ASN A 35 -5.06 16.56 -1.91
C ASN A 35 -5.84 15.76 -2.97
N GLY A 36 -5.18 14.83 -3.65
CA GLY A 36 -5.81 14.03 -4.68
C GLY A 36 -6.61 12.85 -4.12
N LYS A 37 -7.15 12.07 -5.04
CA LYS A 37 -7.86 10.84 -4.68
C LYS A 37 -6.89 9.86 -4.03
N LYS A 38 -7.27 9.32 -2.89
CA LYS A 38 -6.42 8.39 -2.14
C LYS A 38 -6.47 7.02 -2.79
N ILE A 39 -5.31 6.48 -3.13
CA ILE A 39 -5.24 5.11 -3.64
C ILE A 39 -4.14 4.35 -2.90
N LEU A 40 -4.51 3.20 -2.38
CA LEU A 40 -3.57 2.28 -1.75
C LEU A 40 -3.16 1.22 -2.75
N VAL A 41 -1.87 1.09 -2.97
CA VAL A 41 -1.30 0.06 -3.85
C VAL A 41 -0.80 -1.08 -2.97
N ILE A 42 -1.33 -2.27 -3.20
CA ILE A 42 -1.03 -3.46 -2.41
C ILE A 42 -0.22 -4.41 -3.28
N HIS A 43 1.04 -4.62 -2.90
CA HIS A 43 1.94 -5.43 -3.70
C HIS A 43 1.59 -6.92 -3.63
N GLY A 44 2.11 -7.66 -4.59
CA GLY A 44 1.87 -9.10 -4.70
C GLY A 44 2.95 -9.93 -4.03
N GLY A 45 2.99 -11.15 -4.45
CA GLY A 45 3.88 -12.17 -3.91
C GLY A 45 3.06 -13.38 -3.51
N PRO A 46 2.85 -13.64 -2.20
CA PRO A 46 3.28 -12.83 -1.04
C PRO A 46 4.79 -12.67 -0.98
N GLY A 47 5.23 -11.57 -0.35
CA GLY A 47 6.65 -11.34 -0.15
C GLY A 47 7.33 -10.50 -1.22
N GLY A 48 6.57 -9.98 -2.20
CA GLY A 48 7.16 -9.24 -3.30
C GLY A 48 7.72 -7.86 -2.95
N GLY A 49 7.07 -7.18 -2.02
CA GLY A 49 7.43 -5.81 -1.68
C GLY A 49 6.91 -4.79 -2.69
N SER A 50 6.82 -3.55 -2.27
CA SER A 50 6.42 -2.46 -3.16
C SER A 50 7.59 -2.07 -4.07
N GLN A 51 7.28 -1.40 -5.18
CA GLN A 51 8.28 -1.01 -6.16
C GLN A 51 8.04 0.40 -6.62
N PRO A 52 9.11 1.15 -6.96
CA PRO A 52 8.96 2.52 -7.51
C PRO A 52 8.08 2.58 -8.74
N ARG A 53 8.06 1.51 -9.54
CA ARG A 53 7.27 1.46 -10.76
C ARG A 53 5.79 1.65 -10.49
N TYR A 54 5.28 1.19 -9.34
CA TYR A 54 3.85 1.28 -9.03
C TYR A 54 3.38 2.73 -8.91
N ARG A 55 4.25 3.67 -8.54
CA ARG A 55 3.91 5.10 -8.50
C ARG A 55 3.54 5.64 -9.87
N ARG A 56 4.00 4.96 -10.93
CA ARG A 56 3.83 5.41 -12.29
C ARG A 56 2.53 4.94 -12.94
N TYR A 57 1.72 4.20 -12.20
CA TYR A 57 0.44 3.71 -12.73
C TYR A 57 -0.66 4.76 -12.65
N PHE A 58 -0.46 5.80 -11.85
CA PHE A 58 -1.49 6.78 -11.55
C PHE A 58 -0.99 8.18 -11.83
N ASN A 59 -1.92 9.06 -12.25
CA ASN A 59 -1.57 10.45 -12.51
C ASN A 59 -1.21 11.15 -11.19
N PRO A 60 0.05 11.59 -11.03
CA PRO A 60 0.48 12.19 -9.76
C PRO A 60 -0.16 13.54 -9.46
N GLU A 61 -0.80 14.17 -10.45
CA GLU A 61 -1.51 15.41 -10.22
C GLU A 61 -2.90 15.18 -9.63
N LYS A 62 -3.45 13.97 -9.82
CA LYS A 62 -4.82 13.63 -9.43
C LYS A 62 -4.90 12.68 -8.26
N PHE A 63 -3.85 11.95 -7.98
CA PHE A 63 -3.85 10.90 -6.97
C PHE A 63 -2.82 11.15 -5.89
N ASP A 64 -3.22 10.80 -4.67
CA ASP A 64 -2.35 10.62 -3.52
C ASP A 64 -2.08 9.13 -3.44
N ILE A 65 -0.88 8.72 -3.83
CA ILE A 65 -0.53 7.33 -4.05
C ILE A 65 0.17 6.80 -2.80
N ILE A 66 -0.44 5.87 -2.11
CA ILE A 66 0.10 5.28 -0.89
C ILE A 66 0.56 3.86 -1.22
N GLN A 67 1.79 3.54 -0.84
CA GLN A 67 2.36 2.20 -0.94
C GLN A 67 2.90 1.79 0.41
N PHE A 68 2.93 0.51 0.65
CA PHE A 68 3.53 -0.04 1.86
C PHE A 68 4.12 -1.41 1.57
N ASP A 69 5.08 -1.82 2.37
CA ASP A 69 5.61 -3.17 2.32
C ASP A 69 4.93 -3.98 3.41
N GLN A 70 4.35 -5.11 3.03
CA GLN A 70 3.70 -6.01 3.98
C GLN A 70 4.73 -6.56 4.97
N ARG A 71 4.25 -7.12 6.08
CA ARG A 71 5.13 -7.68 7.11
C ARG A 71 6.15 -8.62 6.51
N GLY A 72 7.40 -8.47 6.89
CA GLY A 72 8.48 -9.33 6.43
C GLY A 72 8.94 -9.07 5.01
N CYS A 73 8.39 -8.06 4.32
CA CYS A 73 8.67 -7.79 2.91
C CYS A 73 9.42 -6.49 2.74
N GLY A 74 10.19 -6.39 1.67
CA GLY A 74 10.84 -5.15 1.26
C GLY A 74 11.60 -4.49 2.38
N SER A 75 11.26 -3.24 2.67
CA SER A 75 11.89 -2.45 3.73
C SER A 75 11.23 -2.61 5.08
N SER A 76 10.12 -3.34 5.18
CA SER A 76 9.48 -3.61 6.46
C SER A 76 10.38 -4.49 7.32
N ARG A 77 10.23 -4.35 8.65
CA ARG A 77 11.15 -4.98 9.61
C ARG A 77 10.40 -5.82 10.62
N PRO A 78 10.96 -6.95 11.03
CA PRO A 78 12.18 -7.61 10.52
C PRO A 78 11.90 -8.25 9.16
N PHE A 79 12.91 -8.28 8.31
CA PHE A 79 12.80 -8.86 6.98
C PHE A 79 12.62 -10.37 7.06
N SER A 80 11.72 -10.92 6.25
CA SER A 80 11.44 -12.35 6.17
C SER A 80 10.93 -12.98 7.46
N GLU A 81 10.39 -12.16 8.36
CA GLU A 81 9.83 -12.66 9.63
C GLU A 81 8.46 -13.26 9.37
N LEU A 82 8.26 -14.52 9.78
CA LEU A 82 7.00 -15.23 9.59
C LEU A 82 6.12 -15.24 10.83
N ARG A 83 6.65 -14.91 12.00
CA ARG A 83 5.83 -14.85 13.22
C ARG A 83 4.85 -13.70 13.11
N GLU A 84 3.61 -13.93 13.58
CA GLU A 84 2.55 -12.91 13.56
C GLU A 84 2.43 -12.28 12.17
N ASN A 85 2.33 -13.11 11.14
CA ASN A 85 2.29 -12.67 9.76
C ASN A 85 1.19 -13.43 9.01
N THR A 86 -0.01 -13.38 9.55
CA THR A 86 -1.19 -13.99 8.95
C THR A 86 -1.89 -12.99 8.04
N THR A 87 -2.80 -13.48 7.20
CA THR A 87 -3.63 -12.62 6.37
C THR A 87 -4.43 -11.64 7.22
N GLY A 88 -4.96 -12.10 8.35
CA GLY A 88 -5.69 -11.22 9.28
C GLY A 88 -4.81 -10.10 9.82
N ASP A 89 -3.56 -10.39 10.13
CA ASP A 89 -2.61 -9.38 10.57
C ASP A 89 -2.41 -8.32 9.48
N LEU A 90 -2.27 -8.76 8.23
CA LEU A 90 -2.05 -7.84 7.11
C LEU A 90 -3.26 -6.94 6.87
N VAL A 91 -4.47 -7.48 7.01
CA VAL A 91 -5.70 -6.69 6.90
C VAL A 91 -5.74 -5.62 7.99
N ASN A 92 -5.40 -6.01 9.22
CA ASN A 92 -5.36 -5.07 10.33
C ASN A 92 -4.30 -3.98 10.11
N ASP A 93 -3.18 -4.34 9.51
CA ASP A 93 -2.11 -3.38 9.20
C ASP A 93 -2.60 -2.31 8.23
N ILE A 94 -3.38 -2.69 7.23
CA ILE A 94 -3.95 -1.75 6.28
C ILE A 94 -4.82 -0.73 7.02
N GLU A 95 -5.64 -1.19 7.98
CA GLU A 95 -6.46 -0.29 8.79
C GLU A 95 -5.62 0.62 9.68
N LYS A 96 -4.55 0.09 10.26
CA LYS A 96 -3.64 0.91 11.06
C LYS A 96 -2.96 1.97 10.23
N LEU A 97 -2.55 1.63 9.01
CA LEU A 97 -1.93 2.58 8.09
C LEU A 97 -2.93 3.66 7.69
N ARG A 98 -4.16 3.28 7.35
CA ARG A 98 -5.20 4.23 6.99
C ARG A 98 -5.41 5.26 8.13
N ALA A 99 -5.57 4.76 9.34
CA ALA A 99 -5.78 5.63 10.50
C ALA A 99 -4.57 6.52 10.78
N HIS A 100 -3.37 5.96 10.64
CA HIS A 100 -2.12 6.71 10.84
C HIS A 100 -2.02 7.88 9.87
N LEU A 101 -2.42 7.67 8.62
CA LEU A 101 -2.38 8.71 7.59
C LEU A 101 -3.63 9.60 7.60
N LYS A 102 -4.58 9.33 8.51
CA LYS A 102 -5.82 10.10 8.66
C LYS A 102 -6.65 10.13 7.39
N ILE A 103 -6.72 8.99 6.72
CA ILE A 103 -7.51 8.83 5.50
C ILE A 103 -8.83 8.18 5.88
N ASP A 104 -9.96 8.78 5.46
CA ASP A 104 -11.28 8.24 5.77
C ASP A 104 -11.57 6.99 4.94
N SER A 105 -11.39 7.10 3.64
CA SER A 105 -11.61 5.97 2.71
C SER A 105 -10.69 6.15 1.51
N TRP A 106 -10.45 5.08 0.80
CA TRP A 106 -9.54 5.09 -0.33
C TRP A 106 -9.93 4.10 -1.41
N HIS A 107 -9.34 4.29 -2.58
CA HIS A 107 -9.37 3.32 -3.66
C HIS A 107 -8.27 2.29 -3.40
N LEU A 108 -8.48 1.06 -3.85
CA LEU A 108 -7.48 0.00 -3.72
C LEU A 108 -7.03 -0.46 -5.10
N PHE A 109 -5.76 -0.74 -5.22
CA PHE A 109 -5.19 -1.35 -6.41
C PHE A 109 -4.25 -2.47 -5.98
N GLY A 110 -4.50 -3.67 -6.45
CA GLY A 110 -3.65 -4.82 -6.13
C GLY A 110 -3.56 -5.77 -7.29
N GLY A 111 -2.38 -6.34 -7.49
CA GLY A 111 -2.15 -7.37 -8.49
C GLY A 111 -1.74 -8.66 -7.82
N SER A 112 -2.14 -9.82 -8.39
CA SER A 112 -1.77 -11.13 -7.87
C SER A 112 -2.24 -11.28 -6.42
N TRP A 113 -1.35 -11.65 -5.49
CA TRP A 113 -1.65 -11.74 -4.07
C TRP A 113 -2.27 -10.43 -3.52
N GLY A 114 -1.77 -9.29 -4.03
CA GLY A 114 -2.30 -7.99 -3.61
C GLY A 114 -3.78 -7.84 -3.91
N SER A 115 -4.28 -8.42 -5.00
CA SER A 115 -5.71 -8.36 -5.30
C SER A 115 -6.53 -9.21 -4.32
N THR A 116 -6.00 -10.35 -3.89
CA THR A 116 -6.64 -11.18 -2.88
C THR A 116 -6.71 -10.45 -1.54
N LEU A 117 -5.59 -9.84 -1.12
CA LEU A 117 -5.55 -9.08 0.11
C LEU A 117 -6.49 -7.88 0.07
N ALA A 118 -6.53 -7.19 -1.07
CA ALA A 118 -7.44 -6.07 -1.27
C ALA A 118 -8.90 -6.51 -1.10
N LEU A 119 -9.26 -7.64 -1.69
CA LEU A 119 -10.62 -8.15 -1.59
C LEU A 119 -10.98 -8.51 -0.15
N ILE A 120 -10.10 -9.19 0.56
CA ILE A 120 -10.36 -9.56 1.96
C ILE A 120 -10.50 -8.31 2.82
N TYR A 121 -9.63 -7.32 2.62
CA TYR A 121 -9.72 -6.05 3.32
C TYR A 121 -11.05 -5.36 3.04
N ALA A 122 -11.47 -5.31 1.78
CA ALA A 122 -12.73 -4.66 1.38
C ALA A 122 -13.94 -5.33 2.00
N ILE A 123 -13.94 -6.66 2.09
CA ILE A 123 -15.03 -7.41 2.71
C ILE A 123 -15.13 -7.07 4.20
N LYS A 124 -14.00 -6.94 4.86
CA LYS A 124 -13.97 -6.66 6.31
C LYS A 124 -14.18 -5.19 6.64
N ASN A 125 -13.84 -4.30 5.72
CA ASN A 125 -13.91 -2.85 5.95
C ASN A 125 -14.58 -2.15 4.77
N PRO A 126 -15.84 -2.51 4.45
CA PRO A 126 -16.46 -1.99 3.23
C PRO A 126 -16.67 -0.48 3.23
N SER A 127 -16.83 0.15 4.39
CA SER A 127 -17.01 1.59 4.47
C SER A 127 -15.73 2.37 4.17
N ARG A 128 -14.59 1.69 4.12
CA ARG A 128 -13.30 2.33 3.87
C ARG A 128 -12.85 2.23 2.42
N VAL A 129 -13.62 1.53 1.58
CA VAL A 129 -13.21 1.26 0.20
C VAL A 129 -14.16 1.97 -0.75
N ILE A 130 -13.61 2.88 -1.55
CA ILE A 130 -14.37 3.62 -2.56
C ILE A 130 -14.52 2.76 -3.81
N SER A 131 -13.44 2.13 -4.23
CA SER A 131 -13.42 1.22 -5.37
C SER A 131 -12.16 0.35 -5.33
N MET A 132 -12.16 -0.66 -6.16
CA MET A 132 -10.96 -1.47 -6.32
C MET A 132 -10.90 -2.09 -7.71
#